data_d6af8b7651bfbb011a10216c6ccffa06
#
_entry.id   d6af8b7651bfbb011a10216c6ccffa06
#
_cell.length_a   1.000
_cell.length_b   1.000
_cell.length_c   1.000
_cell.angle_alpha   90.00
_cell.angle_beta   90.00
_cell.angle_gamma   90.00
#
_symmetry.space_group_name_H-M   'P 1'
#
loop_
_entity.id
_entity.type
_entity.pdbx_description
1 polymer ?
#
loop_
_entity_poly.entity_id
_entity_poly.type
_entity_poly.pdbx_seq_one_letter_code
_entity_poly.pdbx_strand_id
1 'polypeptide(L)'
;KEITISDIVFKIGPRINASGRMMNGKEAVELLLSKDSASAREKSESINQYNEERRELDKKITDEANAVIDEVENMDDRKAIVVYNPGWHKGVIGIVASRLTEKYYRPAVVLTKSSELITGSARSVTGFDIYKAIESCRDLLENFGGHTYAAGLSLREENLEAFTERFLKIASEEIIPEQMIPQIDIDAILDLKEINQKFVNDLKKMSPFGPDNQKPVFCSLGVKDYGTSKLVGKELEHLKLELIDGNSSTPMHAIAFGMHRHNDHIKG
;
A
#
# COMPACT_ATOMS: atom_id res chain seq x y z
N LYS A 1 -24.91 -11.40 -11.26
CA LYS A 1 -23.70 -10.68 -11.68
C LYS A 1 -22.54 -11.68 -11.64
N GLU A 2 -21.80 -11.78 -12.72
CA GLU A 2 -20.63 -12.63 -12.80
C GLU A 2 -19.53 -12.13 -11.86
N ILE A 3 -18.92 -13.04 -11.09
CA ILE A 3 -17.82 -12.71 -10.17
C ILE A 3 -16.53 -12.62 -10.99
N THR A 4 -15.86 -11.50 -10.88
CA THR A 4 -14.58 -11.24 -11.53
C THR A 4 -13.40 -11.53 -10.59
N ILE A 5 -12.19 -11.69 -11.15
CA ILE A 5 -10.95 -11.80 -10.36
C ILE A 5 -10.77 -10.57 -9.47
N SER A 6 -11.10 -9.36 -9.96
CA SER A 6 -11.10 -8.13 -9.16
C SER A 6 -12.03 -8.22 -7.95
N ASP A 7 -13.21 -8.83 -8.09
CA ASP A 7 -14.11 -9.01 -6.95
C ASP A 7 -13.50 -9.97 -5.90
N ILE A 8 -12.82 -11.03 -6.36
CA ILE A 8 -12.13 -11.95 -5.44
C ILE A 8 -10.99 -11.24 -4.71
N VAL A 9 -10.10 -10.56 -5.44
CA VAL A 9 -8.90 -9.93 -4.86
C VAL A 9 -9.24 -8.73 -3.97
N PHE A 10 -10.17 -7.87 -4.39
CA PHE A 10 -10.43 -6.58 -3.70
C PHE A 10 -11.67 -6.58 -2.79
N LYS A 11 -12.55 -7.58 -2.89
CA LYS A 11 -13.75 -7.67 -2.05
C LYS A 11 -13.74 -8.91 -1.14
N ILE A 12 -13.48 -10.09 -1.69
CA ILE A 12 -13.54 -11.35 -0.92
C ILE A 12 -12.24 -11.54 -0.12
N GLY A 13 -11.08 -11.44 -0.77
CA GLY A 13 -9.78 -11.66 -0.15
C GLY A 13 -9.52 -10.80 1.10
N PRO A 14 -9.79 -9.47 1.09
CA PRO A 14 -9.62 -8.64 2.28
C PRO A 14 -10.48 -9.06 3.47
N ARG A 15 -11.68 -9.59 3.24
CA ARG A 15 -12.58 -10.11 4.28
C ARG A 15 -12.05 -11.40 4.90
N ILE A 16 -11.65 -12.34 4.06
CA ILE A 16 -10.99 -13.58 4.50
C ILE A 16 -9.74 -13.28 5.31
N ASN A 17 -8.89 -12.38 4.82
CA ASN A 17 -7.68 -11.95 5.52
C ASN A 17 -7.98 -11.26 6.86
N ALA A 18 -9.05 -10.47 6.94
CA ALA A 18 -9.45 -9.80 8.18
C ALA A 18 -9.82 -10.80 9.28
N SER A 19 -10.51 -11.89 8.95
CA SER A 19 -10.81 -12.97 9.92
C SER A 19 -9.52 -13.49 10.60
N GLY A 20 -8.48 -13.81 9.83
CA GLY A 20 -7.21 -14.29 10.40
C GLY A 20 -6.37 -13.21 11.12
N ARG A 21 -6.60 -11.94 10.87
CA ARG A 21 -5.90 -10.83 11.53
C ARG A 21 -6.55 -10.39 12.83
N MET A 22 -7.88 -10.39 12.87
CA MET A 22 -8.67 -9.88 14.00
C MET A 22 -9.03 -10.97 14.99
N MET A 23 -9.30 -12.17 14.52
CA MET A 23 -9.78 -13.30 15.32
C MET A 23 -9.08 -14.61 14.90
N ASN A 24 -9.82 -15.49 14.28
CA ASN A 24 -9.34 -16.81 13.88
C ASN A 24 -9.75 -17.11 12.42
N GLY A 25 -8.76 -17.35 11.58
CA GLY A 25 -8.97 -17.69 10.17
C GLY A 25 -9.85 -18.92 9.91
N LYS A 26 -10.14 -19.74 10.95
CA LYS A 26 -11.03 -20.88 10.86
C LYS A 26 -12.45 -20.50 10.42
N GLU A 27 -12.97 -19.35 10.87
CA GLU A 27 -14.30 -18.87 10.47
C GLU A 27 -14.42 -18.63 8.97
N ALA A 28 -13.35 -18.12 8.34
CA ALA A 28 -13.32 -17.95 6.88
C ALA A 28 -13.38 -19.31 6.16
N VAL A 29 -12.70 -20.33 6.68
CA VAL A 29 -12.79 -21.71 6.13
C VAL A 29 -14.19 -22.27 6.32
N GLU A 30 -14.79 -22.10 7.49
CA GLU A 30 -16.14 -22.55 7.78
C GLU A 30 -17.20 -21.86 6.91
N LEU A 31 -17.02 -20.56 6.59
CA LEU A 31 -17.86 -19.86 5.63
C LEU A 31 -17.80 -20.52 4.25
N LEU A 32 -16.59 -20.80 3.76
CA LEU A 32 -16.39 -21.43 2.44
C LEU A 32 -16.93 -22.88 2.38
N LEU A 33 -17.00 -23.58 3.51
CA LEU A 33 -17.53 -24.93 3.64
C LEU A 33 -19.02 -24.97 4.01
N SER A 34 -19.69 -23.84 4.18
CA SER A 34 -21.11 -23.77 4.55
C SER A 34 -21.99 -24.46 3.49
N LYS A 35 -22.88 -25.30 3.95
CA LYS A 35 -23.78 -26.11 3.08
C LYS A 35 -25.13 -25.46 2.85
N ASP A 36 -25.50 -24.48 3.64
CA ASP A 36 -26.79 -23.79 3.56
C ASP A 36 -26.61 -22.27 3.61
N SER A 37 -27.58 -21.56 3.06
CA SER A 37 -27.54 -20.10 2.91
C SER A 37 -27.64 -19.34 4.23
N ALA A 38 -28.30 -19.90 5.25
CA ALA A 38 -28.49 -19.23 6.54
C ALA A 38 -27.16 -19.17 7.31
N SER A 39 -26.49 -20.34 7.44
CA SER A 39 -25.15 -20.43 8.04
C SER A 39 -24.11 -19.61 7.28
N ALA A 40 -24.14 -19.64 5.93
CA ALA A 40 -23.24 -18.82 5.12
C ALA A 40 -23.44 -17.32 5.35
N ARG A 41 -24.69 -16.87 5.51
CA ARG A 41 -25.03 -15.47 5.76
C ARG A 41 -24.50 -15.01 7.12
N GLU A 42 -24.79 -15.75 8.19
CA GLU A 42 -24.34 -15.44 9.55
C GLU A 42 -22.82 -15.27 9.62
N LYS A 43 -22.07 -16.26 9.07
CA LYS A 43 -20.61 -16.20 9.04
C LYS A 43 -20.07 -15.05 8.18
N SER A 44 -20.74 -14.74 7.06
CA SER A 44 -20.38 -13.61 6.21
C SER A 44 -20.57 -12.28 6.92
N GLU A 45 -21.61 -12.12 7.73
CA GLU A 45 -21.85 -10.91 8.53
C GLU A 45 -20.75 -10.72 9.57
N SER A 46 -20.35 -11.77 10.31
CA SER A 46 -19.22 -11.73 11.26
C SER A 46 -17.91 -11.32 10.56
N ILE A 47 -17.60 -11.93 9.43
CA ILE A 47 -16.38 -11.62 8.67
C ILE A 47 -16.40 -10.19 8.09
N ASN A 48 -17.57 -9.68 7.70
CA ASN A 48 -17.72 -8.28 7.30
C ASN A 48 -17.41 -7.34 8.46
N GLN A 49 -17.93 -7.63 9.66
CA GLN A 49 -17.63 -6.85 10.87
C GLN A 49 -16.13 -6.83 11.17
N TYR A 50 -15.44 -7.97 11.16
CA TYR A 50 -13.99 -8.01 11.36
C TYR A 50 -13.23 -7.18 10.31
N ASN A 51 -13.71 -7.15 9.07
CA ASN A 51 -13.08 -6.33 8.05
C ASN A 51 -13.31 -4.82 8.27
N GLU A 52 -14.45 -4.42 8.80
CA GLU A 52 -14.72 -3.04 9.20
C GLU A 52 -13.85 -2.62 10.38
N GLU A 53 -13.82 -3.41 11.46
CA GLU A 53 -12.96 -3.19 12.63
C GLU A 53 -11.47 -3.10 12.23
N ARG A 54 -11.01 -4.01 11.37
CA ARG A 54 -9.66 -3.99 10.84
C ARG A 54 -9.38 -2.68 10.09
N ARG A 55 -10.32 -2.16 9.28
CA ARG A 55 -10.15 -0.91 8.52
C ARG A 55 -10.10 0.31 9.43
N GLU A 56 -10.89 0.34 10.50
CA GLU A 56 -10.87 1.40 11.49
C GLU A 56 -9.54 1.42 12.26
N LEU A 57 -9.09 0.25 12.72
CA LEU A 57 -7.78 0.12 13.37
C LEU A 57 -6.63 0.48 12.43
N ASP A 58 -6.66 0.05 11.18
CA ASP A 58 -5.68 0.37 10.16
C ASP A 58 -5.56 1.90 9.96
N LYS A 59 -6.71 2.58 9.81
CA LYS A 59 -6.73 4.04 9.70
C LYS A 59 -6.15 4.70 10.96
N LYS A 60 -6.67 4.35 12.13
CA LYS A 60 -6.26 4.92 13.41
C LYS A 60 -4.76 4.76 13.64
N ILE A 61 -4.24 3.53 13.50
CA ILE A 61 -2.82 3.25 13.73
C ILE A 61 -1.94 3.95 12.68
N THR A 62 -2.41 4.05 11.43
CA THR A 62 -1.69 4.79 10.38
C THR A 62 -1.61 6.28 10.71
N ASP A 63 -2.70 6.89 11.19
CA ASP A 63 -2.73 8.29 11.58
C ASP A 63 -1.82 8.55 12.79
N GLU A 64 -1.85 7.69 13.81
CA GLU A 64 -0.94 7.74 14.98
C GLU A 64 0.53 7.57 14.56
N ALA A 65 0.84 6.62 13.67
CA ALA A 65 2.19 6.42 13.18
C ALA A 65 2.70 7.63 12.37
N ASN A 66 1.84 8.23 11.55
CA ASN A 66 2.18 9.47 10.85
C ASN A 66 2.48 10.61 11.83
N ALA A 67 1.68 10.78 12.89
CA ALA A 67 1.92 11.80 13.89
C ALA A 67 3.29 11.63 14.57
N VAL A 68 3.67 10.38 14.92
CA VAL A 68 5.01 10.07 15.45
C VAL A 68 6.12 10.44 14.45
N ILE A 69 5.91 10.18 13.17
CA ILE A 69 6.90 10.48 12.13
C ILE A 69 7.00 12.00 11.91
N ASP A 70 5.89 12.72 11.95
CA ASP A 70 5.84 14.17 11.74
C ASP A 70 6.55 14.96 12.89
N GLU A 71 6.71 14.34 14.07
CA GLU A 71 7.50 14.89 15.21
C GLU A 71 9.01 14.65 15.05
N VAL A 72 9.42 13.81 14.10
CA VAL A 72 10.83 13.49 13.88
C VAL A 72 11.51 14.59 13.08
N GLU A 73 12.50 15.24 13.70
CA GLU A 73 13.33 16.23 13.00
C GLU A 73 14.07 15.61 11.81
N ASN A 74 14.12 16.37 10.70
CA ASN A 74 14.84 16.01 9.46
C ASN A 74 14.39 14.65 8.88
N MET A 75 13.07 14.38 8.87
CA MET A 75 12.54 13.13 8.31
C MET A 75 12.93 12.94 6.83
N ASP A 76 13.08 14.02 6.08
CA ASP A 76 13.49 13.98 4.66
C ASP A 76 14.89 13.39 4.47
N ASP A 77 15.77 13.56 5.45
CA ASP A 77 17.15 13.03 5.42
C ASP A 77 17.21 11.55 5.86
N ARG A 78 16.15 11.04 6.49
CA ARG A 78 16.10 9.65 6.94
C ARG A 78 15.79 8.71 5.78
N LYS A 79 16.57 7.65 5.69
CA LYS A 79 16.42 6.63 4.64
C LYS A 79 15.51 5.46 5.02
N ALA A 80 15.09 5.36 6.28
CA ALA A 80 14.17 4.33 6.76
C ALA A 80 13.34 4.84 7.93
N ILE A 81 12.25 4.16 8.22
CA ILE A 81 11.29 4.47 9.28
C ILE A 81 11.25 3.30 10.26
N VAL A 82 11.37 3.60 11.56
CA VAL A 82 11.07 2.65 12.63
C VAL A 82 10.13 3.37 13.62
N VAL A 83 8.95 2.79 13.83
CA VAL A 83 7.96 3.32 14.77
C VAL A 83 7.48 2.23 15.70
N TYR A 84 7.28 2.59 16.96
CA TYR A 84 6.84 1.70 18.02
C TYR A 84 5.71 2.32 18.84
N ASN A 85 4.67 1.53 19.09
CA ASN A 85 3.67 1.84 20.11
C ASN A 85 3.12 0.52 20.70
N PRO A 86 3.18 0.34 22.01
CA PRO A 86 2.76 -0.91 22.66
C PRO A 86 1.26 -1.19 22.55
N GLY A 87 0.45 -0.18 22.23
CA GLY A 87 -1.01 -0.30 22.08
C GLY A 87 -1.49 -0.66 20.68
N TRP A 88 -0.62 -0.77 19.70
CA TRP A 88 -1.06 -1.11 18.33
C TRP A 88 -1.40 -2.59 18.19
N HIS A 89 -2.39 -2.87 17.33
CA HIS A 89 -2.85 -4.23 17.10
C HIS A 89 -1.91 -4.99 16.15
N LYS A 90 -1.30 -6.10 16.63
CA LYS A 90 -0.31 -6.88 15.87
C LYS A 90 -0.79 -7.38 14.51
N GLY A 91 -2.09 -7.67 14.36
CA GLY A 91 -2.69 -8.12 13.09
C GLY A 91 -2.74 -7.02 12.01
N VAL A 92 -2.51 -5.75 12.40
CA VAL A 92 -2.67 -4.58 11.52
C VAL A 92 -1.33 -3.91 11.20
N ILE A 93 -0.31 -4.00 12.07
CA ILE A 93 0.98 -3.32 11.89
C ILE A 93 1.64 -3.59 10.52
N GLY A 94 1.43 -4.78 9.93
CA GLY A 94 1.94 -5.09 8.60
C GLY A 94 1.25 -4.32 7.47
N ILE A 95 -0.01 -3.92 7.65
CA ILE A 95 -0.72 -3.06 6.70
C ILE A 95 -0.22 -1.62 6.87
N VAL A 96 -0.05 -1.17 8.11
CA VAL A 96 0.51 0.14 8.44
C VAL A 96 1.91 0.29 7.87
N ALA A 97 2.79 -0.71 8.03
CA ALA A 97 4.13 -0.70 7.43
C ALA A 97 4.06 -0.50 5.90
N SER A 98 3.14 -1.19 5.20
CA SER A 98 2.94 -0.98 3.76
C SER A 98 2.52 0.45 3.45
N ARG A 99 1.57 1.03 4.20
CA ARG A 99 1.10 2.40 3.98
C ARG A 99 2.20 3.45 4.22
N LEU A 100 3.02 3.25 5.25
CA LEU A 100 4.15 4.14 5.51
C LEU A 100 5.18 4.05 4.37
N THR A 101 5.49 2.83 3.91
CA THR A 101 6.39 2.62 2.77
C THR A 101 5.84 3.27 1.48
N GLU A 102 4.54 3.16 1.21
CA GLU A 102 3.89 3.81 0.07
C GLU A 102 3.91 5.35 0.17
N LYS A 103 3.62 5.90 1.37
CA LYS A 103 3.54 7.35 1.57
C LYS A 103 4.90 8.03 1.51
N TYR A 104 5.89 7.46 2.20
CA TYR A 104 7.21 8.09 2.36
C TYR A 104 8.26 7.57 1.37
N TYR A 105 7.93 6.50 0.65
CA TYR A 105 8.85 5.76 -0.21
C TYR A 105 10.16 5.42 0.49
N ARG A 106 10.05 4.85 1.69
CA ARG A 106 11.14 4.41 2.56
C ARG A 106 10.83 3.04 3.13
N PRO A 107 11.83 2.19 3.37
CA PRO A 107 11.62 0.99 4.19
C PRO A 107 11.05 1.36 5.55
N ALA A 108 10.04 0.64 5.99
CA ALA A 108 9.35 0.91 7.24
C ALA A 108 9.24 -0.35 8.11
N VAL A 109 9.59 -0.21 9.37
CA VAL A 109 9.40 -1.21 10.43
C VAL A 109 8.39 -0.65 11.44
N VAL A 110 7.29 -1.35 11.63
CA VAL A 110 6.25 -1.00 12.59
C VAL A 110 6.23 -2.05 13.69
N LEU A 111 6.40 -1.60 14.93
CA LEU A 111 6.59 -2.43 16.10
C LEU A 111 5.46 -2.22 17.10
N THR A 112 5.06 -3.30 17.80
CA THR A 112 4.10 -3.24 18.89
C THR A 112 4.40 -4.29 19.95
N LYS A 113 3.83 -4.16 21.15
CA LYS A 113 3.96 -5.17 22.20
C LYS A 113 2.95 -6.30 21.97
N SER A 114 3.42 -7.54 22.07
CA SER A 114 2.59 -8.75 22.00
C SER A 114 3.05 -9.72 23.08
N SER A 115 2.29 -9.84 24.15
CA SER A 115 2.68 -10.58 25.35
C SER A 115 4.00 -10.03 25.93
N GLU A 116 5.00 -10.86 26.12
CA GLU A 116 6.30 -10.51 26.71
C GLU A 116 7.30 -9.91 25.69
N LEU A 117 6.99 -9.98 24.40
CA LEU A 117 7.88 -9.55 23.34
C LEU A 117 7.32 -8.35 22.55
N ILE A 118 8.22 -7.58 21.99
CA ILE A 118 7.89 -6.66 20.91
C ILE A 118 7.85 -7.46 19.61
N THR A 119 6.78 -7.32 18.84
CA THR A 119 6.65 -7.92 17.52
C THR A 119 6.61 -6.82 16.47
N GLY A 120 7.19 -7.08 15.30
CA GLY A 120 7.30 -6.12 14.21
C GLY A 120 6.93 -6.68 12.86
N SER A 121 6.50 -5.79 12.01
CA SER A 121 6.34 -6.06 10.59
C SER A 121 7.07 -4.99 9.79
N ALA A 122 7.86 -5.44 8.82
CA ALA A 122 8.71 -4.61 8.00
C ALA A 122 8.29 -4.69 6.53
N ARG A 123 8.40 -3.57 5.82
CA ARG A 123 8.17 -3.45 4.38
C ARG A 123 9.28 -2.65 3.74
N SER A 124 9.63 -3.01 2.50
CA SER A 124 10.73 -2.39 1.77
C SER A 124 10.29 -1.69 0.50
N VAL A 125 11.17 -0.87 -0.03
CA VAL A 125 11.13 -0.30 -1.36
C VAL A 125 12.01 -1.09 -2.33
N THR A 126 11.86 -0.86 -3.62
CA THR A 126 12.69 -1.50 -4.65
C THR A 126 14.17 -1.18 -4.42
N GLY A 127 15.02 -2.21 -4.49
CA GLY A 127 16.46 -2.08 -4.39
C GLY A 127 17.03 -2.22 -2.97
N PHE A 128 16.21 -2.27 -1.92
CA PHE A 128 16.69 -2.51 -0.55
C PHE A 128 16.16 -3.85 0.00
N ASP A 129 17.08 -4.74 0.41
CA ASP A 129 16.74 -6.05 0.97
C ASP A 129 16.53 -5.95 2.48
N ILE A 130 15.25 -5.76 2.87
CA ILE A 130 14.89 -5.58 4.29
C ILE A 130 15.12 -6.84 5.12
N TYR A 131 15.08 -8.03 4.51
CA TYR A 131 15.38 -9.26 5.20
C TYR A 131 16.83 -9.29 5.65
N LYS A 132 17.78 -8.97 4.76
CA LYS A 132 19.22 -8.93 5.08
C LYS A 132 19.53 -7.86 6.13
N ALA A 133 18.90 -6.69 6.03
CA ALA A 133 19.07 -5.63 7.02
C ALA A 133 18.62 -6.08 8.42
N ILE A 134 17.48 -6.78 8.52
CA ILE A 134 16.98 -7.35 9.78
C ILE A 134 17.88 -8.51 10.24
N GLU A 135 18.33 -9.37 9.33
CA GLU A 135 19.26 -10.47 9.63
C GLU A 135 20.58 -9.96 10.22
N SER A 136 21.07 -8.80 9.78
CA SER A 136 22.27 -8.15 10.34
C SER A 136 22.07 -7.67 11.80
N CYS A 137 20.82 -7.65 12.28
CA CYS A 137 20.47 -7.37 13.69
C CYS A 137 20.12 -8.63 14.48
N ARG A 138 20.40 -9.84 13.97
CA ARG A 138 19.94 -11.13 14.52
C ARG A 138 20.24 -11.37 15.99
N ASP A 139 21.35 -10.84 16.48
CA ASP A 139 21.79 -10.95 17.88
C ASP A 139 20.89 -10.17 18.86
N LEU A 140 20.09 -9.23 18.36
CA LEU A 140 19.11 -8.45 19.11
C LEU A 140 17.69 -9.02 19.02
N LEU A 141 17.47 -10.04 18.18
CA LEU A 141 16.15 -10.58 17.87
C LEU A 141 15.95 -11.97 18.51
N GLU A 142 14.72 -12.23 18.94
CA GLU A 142 14.28 -13.57 19.35
C GLU A 142 13.89 -14.42 18.13
N ASN A 143 13.17 -13.82 17.18
CA ASN A 143 12.80 -14.44 15.92
C ASN A 143 12.71 -13.40 14.80
N PHE A 144 13.02 -13.83 13.58
CA PHE A 144 12.75 -13.07 12.37
C PHE A 144 12.56 -14.01 11.17
N GLY A 145 11.90 -13.51 10.14
CA GLY A 145 11.68 -14.25 8.90
C GLY A 145 11.01 -13.38 7.85
N GLY A 146 11.15 -13.76 6.59
CA GLY A 146 10.59 -12.99 5.49
C GLY A 146 11.34 -13.17 4.18
N HIS A 147 11.29 -12.17 3.36
CA HIS A 147 11.97 -12.08 2.06
C HIS A 147 12.34 -10.60 1.78
N THR A 148 12.97 -10.34 0.64
CA THR A 148 13.51 -9.02 0.25
C THR A 148 12.58 -7.84 0.50
N TYR A 149 11.26 -7.98 0.29
CA TYR A 149 10.30 -6.87 0.38
C TYR A 149 9.45 -6.85 1.65
N ALA A 150 9.47 -7.92 2.43
CA ALA A 150 8.66 -8.00 3.65
C ALA A 150 9.27 -8.96 4.66
N ALA A 151 9.32 -8.55 5.91
CA ALA A 151 9.79 -9.38 7.01
C ALA A 151 8.94 -9.17 8.26
N GLY A 152 8.95 -10.21 9.11
CA GLY A 152 8.44 -10.16 10.48
C GLY A 152 9.59 -10.37 11.45
N LEU A 153 9.48 -9.79 12.64
CA LEU A 153 10.49 -9.94 13.69
C LEU A 153 9.88 -9.91 15.08
N SER A 154 10.62 -10.42 16.05
CA SER A 154 10.32 -10.22 17.46
C SER A 154 11.59 -10.01 18.26
N LEU A 155 11.53 -9.18 19.28
CA LEU A 155 12.67 -8.83 20.15
C LEU A 155 12.20 -8.54 21.57
N ARG A 156 13.14 -8.54 22.51
CA ARG A 156 12.90 -8.09 23.88
C ARG A 156 12.85 -6.58 23.94
N GLU A 157 12.10 -6.03 24.91
CA GLU A 157 11.93 -4.59 25.07
C GLU A 157 13.27 -3.87 25.32
N GLU A 158 14.19 -4.52 26.04
CA GLU A 158 15.56 -4.03 26.29
C GLU A 158 16.40 -3.84 25.04
N ASN A 159 16.07 -4.54 23.95
CA ASN A 159 16.79 -4.46 22.66
C ASN A 159 16.18 -3.47 21.68
N LEU A 160 15.05 -2.82 22.01
CA LEU A 160 14.33 -1.97 21.09
C LEU A 160 15.17 -0.80 20.55
N GLU A 161 15.84 -0.10 21.44
CA GLU A 161 16.68 1.06 21.08
C GLU A 161 17.86 0.63 20.21
N ALA A 162 18.61 -0.38 20.67
CA ALA A 162 19.77 -0.91 19.94
C ALA A 162 19.40 -1.46 18.55
N PHE A 163 18.25 -2.13 18.42
CA PHE A 163 17.73 -2.58 17.13
C PHE A 163 17.40 -1.39 16.24
N THR A 164 16.68 -0.40 16.76
CA THR A 164 16.27 0.78 16.01
C THR A 164 17.47 1.55 15.46
N GLU A 165 18.46 1.84 16.30
CA GLU A 165 19.68 2.53 15.90
C GLU A 165 20.46 1.76 14.83
N ARG A 166 20.66 0.44 15.04
CA ARG A 166 21.40 -0.40 14.10
C ARG A 166 20.69 -0.53 12.77
N PHE A 167 19.38 -0.75 12.78
CA PHE A 167 18.61 -0.84 11.54
C PHE A 167 18.63 0.48 10.75
N LEU A 168 18.44 1.62 11.41
CA LEU A 168 18.52 2.92 10.76
C LEU A 168 19.92 3.21 10.20
N LYS A 169 20.98 2.80 10.91
CA LYS A 169 22.35 2.93 10.43
C LYS A 169 22.59 2.09 9.16
N ILE A 170 22.20 0.81 9.16
CA ILE A 170 22.30 -0.07 7.98
C ILE A 170 21.56 0.56 6.79
N ALA A 171 20.33 1.02 7.00
CA ALA A 171 19.55 1.67 5.95
C ALA A 171 20.23 2.95 5.43
N SER A 172 20.87 3.73 6.31
CA SER A 172 21.58 4.96 5.92
C SER A 172 22.82 4.69 5.07
N GLU A 173 23.50 3.56 5.31
CA GLU A 173 24.70 3.14 4.60
C GLU A 173 24.39 2.44 3.28
N GLU A 174 23.34 1.61 3.22
CA GLU A 174 23.04 0.77 2.05
C GLU A 174 22.10 1.42 1.02
N ILE A 175 21.16 2.28 1.46
CA ILE A 175 20.21 2.90 0.55
C ILE A 175 20.88 4.08 -0.18
N ILE A 176 20.83 4.04 -1.50
CA ILE A 176 21.29 5.15 -2.36
C ILE A 176 20.12 6.10 -2.68
N PRO A 177 20.38 7.39 -2.99
CA PRO A 177 19.33 8.39 -3.22
C PRO A 177 18.32 8.00 -4.30
N GLU A 178 18.75 7.30 -5.34
CA GLU A 178 17.92 6.87 -6.45
C GLU A 178 16.83 5.88 -6.02
N GLN A 179 17.10 5.07 -4.99
CA GLN A 179 16.14 4.11 -4.41
C GLN A 179 15.07 4.79 -3.54
N MET A 180 15.24 6.08 -3.25
CA MET A 180 14.30 6.89 -2.47
C MET A 180 13.33 7.68 -3.35
N ILE A 181 13.44 7.56 -4.67
CA ILE A 181 12.60 8.24 -5.65
C ILE A 181 11.64 7.23 -6.26
N PRO A 182 10.31 7.41 -6.11
CA PRO A 182 9.33 6.55 -6.76
C PRO A 182 9.52 6.56 -8.28
N GLN A 183 9.59 5.38 -8.88
CA GLN A 183 9.70 5.23 -10.33
C GLN A 183 8.41 4.65 -10.89
N ILE A 184 8.05 5.09 -12.09
CA ILE A 184 6.92 4.55 -12.85
C ILE A 184 7.50 3.99 -14.16
N ASP A 185 7.39 2.68 -14.31
CA ASP A 185 7.74 2.01 -15.57
C ASP A 185 6.66 2.30 -16.60
N ILE A 186 7.07 2.85 -17.75
CA ILE A 186 6.18 3.22 -18.84
C ILE A 186 6.36 2.20 -19.98
N ASP A 187 5.29 1.48 -20.30
CA ASP A 187 5.30 0.46 -21.34
C ASP A 187 5.34 1.07 -22.75
N ALA A 188 4.64 2.19 -22.96
CA ALA A 188 4.68 2.91 -24.24
C ALA A 188 4.25 4.37 -24.12
N ILE A 189 4.72 5.18 -25.07
CA ILE A 189 4.25 6.56 -25.28
C ILE A 189 3.13 6.52 -26.31
N LEU A 190 2.01 7.20 -26.03
CA LEU A 190 0.83 7.25 -26.88
C LEU A 190 0.35 8.68 -27.07
N ASP A 191 -0.04 9.04 -28.32
CA ASP A 191 -0.85 10.23 -28.57
C ASP A 191 -2.27 10.02 -28.03
N LEU A 192 -2.96 11.08 -27.55
CA LEU A 192 -4.33 10.97 -27.04
C LEU A 192 -5.29 10.36 -28.08
N LYS A 193 -5.10 10.65 -29.38
CA LYS A 193 -5.92 10.09 -30.49
C LYS A 193 -5.83 8.57 -30.62
N GLU A 194 -4.74 7.95 -30.12
CA GLU A 194 -4.54 6.49 -30.19
C GLU A 194 -5.34 5.78 -29.10
N ILE A 195 -5.73 6.50 -28.04
CA ILE A 195 -6.53 5.98 -26.93
C ILE A 195 -8.02 5.95 -27.34
N ASN A 196 -8.35 5.06 -28.24
CA ASN A 196 -9.70 4.88 -28.75
C ASN A 196 -10.36 3.59 -28.23
N GLN A 197 -11.63 3.37 -28.58
CA GLN A 197 -12.39 2.21 -28.10
C GLN A 197 -11.77 0.86 -28.52
N LYS A 198 -11.14 0.80 -29.70
CA LYS A 198 -10.44 -0.42 -30.14
C LYS A 198 -9.26 -0.72 -29.24
N PHE A 199 -8.42 0.29 -28.96
CA PHE A 199 -7.28 0.17 -28.04
C PHE A 199 -7.71 -0.32 -26.65
N VAL A 200 -8.75 0.29 -26.06
CA VAL A 200 -9.30 -0.14 -24.77
C VAL A 200 -9.81 -1.58 -24.80
N ASN A 201 -10.46 -1.99 -25.91
CA ASN A 201 -10.94 -3.36 -26.06
C ASN A 201 -9.77 -4.37 -26.18
N ASP A 202 -8.71 -3.99 -26.86
CA ASP A 202 -7.52 -4.85 -27.00
C ASP A 202 -6.80 -5.00 -25.63
N LEU A 203 -6.67 -3.92 -24.83
CA LEU A 203 -6.18 -4.01 -23.46
C LEU A 203 -7.03 -4.95 -22.58
N LYS A 204 -8.35 -4.91 -22.72
CA LYS A 204 -9.22 -5.83 -21.96
C LYS A 204 -8.96 -7.30 -22.24
N LYS A 205 -8.51 -7.64 -23.46
CA LYS A 205 -8.16 -9.03 -23.83
C LYS A 205 -6.91 -9.53 -23.11
N MET A 206 -6.03 -8.63 -22.65
CA MET A 206 -4.84 -8.98 -21.87
C MET A 206 -5.17 -9.37 -20.43
N SER A 207 -6.38 -9.10 -19.96
CA SER A 207 -6.84 -9.48 -18.61
C SER A 207 -6.93 -11.00 -18.47
N PRO A 208 -6.77 -11.53 -17.20
CA PRO A 208 -6.69 -10.81 -15.95
C PRO A 208 -5.29 -10.27 -15.66
N PHE A 209 -5.20 -9.05 -15.11
CA PHE A 209 -3.95 -8.45 -14.65
C PHE A 209 -3.61 -8.87 -13.22
N GLY A 210 -2.33 -8.97 -12.91
CA GLY A 210 -1.79 -9.36 -11.61
C GLY A 210 -0.27 -9.47 -11.64
N PRO A 211 0.35 -10.16 -10.67
CA PRO A 211 1.79 -10.46 -10.72
C PRO A 211 2.15 -11.14 -12.05
N ASP A 212 3.30 -10.76 -12.62
CA ASP A 212 3.82 -11.25 -13.92
C ASP A 212 2.96 -10.92 -15.16
N ASN A 213 1.82 -10.28 -14.98
CA ASN A 213 0.99 -9.70 -16.03
C ASN A 213 0.41 -8.37 -15.54
N GLN A 214 1.26 -7.38 -15.32
CA GLN A 214 0.87 -6.08 -14.81
C GLN A 214 0.02 -5.32 -15.82
N LYS A 215 -0.87 -4.46 -15.29
CA LYS A 215 -1.64 -3.58 -16.16
C LYS A 215 -0.69 -2.57 -16.81
N PRO A 216 -0.68 -2.47 -18.15
CA PRO A 216 0.21 -1.54 -18.85
C PRO A 216 0.00 -0.09 -18.42
N VAL A 217 1.09 0.64 -18.29
CA VAL A 217 1.14 2.07 -17.99
C VAL A 217 1.64 2.82 -19.22
N PHE A 218 0.88 3.83 -19.63
CA PHE A 218 1.18 4.63 -20.82
C PHE A 218 1.48 6.07 -20.44
N CYS A 219 2.29 6.74 -21.24
CA CYS A 219 2.59 8.16 -21.12
C CYS A 219 2.15 8.91 -22.36
N SER A 220 1.48 10.04 -22.19
CA SER A 220 1.20 10.98 -23.27
C SER A 220 1.96 12.28 -23.01
N LEU A 221 2.78 12.72 -23.97
CA LEU A 221 3.62 13.89 -23.85
C LEU A 221 2.93 15.15 -24.41
N GLY A 222 3.32 16.32 -23.87
CA GLY A 222 2.82 17.60 -24.36
C GLY A 222 1.32 17.82 -24.15
N VAL A 223 0.74 17.10 -23.19
CA VAL A 223 -0.69 17.18 -22.84
C VAL A 223 -0.93 18.46 -22.04
N LYS A 224 -2.02 19.16 -22.34
CA LYS A 224 -2.45 20.39 -21.66
C LYS A 224 -3.87 20.24 -21.14
N ASP A 225 -4.18 20.96 -20.06
CA ASP A 225 -5.55 21.12 -19.62
C ASP A 225 -6.35 21.95 -20.63
N TYR A 226 -7.56 21.51 -20.93
CA TYR A 226 -8.49 22.25 -21.78
C TYR A 226 -9.10 23.47 -21.08
N GLY A 227 -8.87 23.60 -19.76
CA GLY A 227 -9.36 24.71 -18.94
C GLY A 227 -10.64 24.38 -18.16
N THR A 228 -11.13 23.16 -18.23
CA THR A 228 -12.36 22.71 -17.55
C THR A 228 -12.12 21.64 -16.49
N SER A 229 -10.87 21.30 -16.22
CA SER A 229 -10.50 20.35 -15.17
C SER A 229 -10.89 20.85 -13.77
N LYS A 230 -11.33 19.95 -12.90
CA LYS A 230 -11.83 20.28 -11.58
C LYS A 230 -11.66 19.16 -10.56
N LEU A 231 -11.66 19.55 -9.29
CA LEU A 231 -11.72 18.63 -8.17
C LEU A 231 -13.08 17.94 -8.09
N VAL A 232 -13.10 16.65 -7.79
CA VAL A 232 -14.28 15.80 -7.62
C VAL A 232 -14.07 14.80 -6.47
N GLY A 233 -15.15 14.13 -6.04
CA GLY A 233 -15.17 13.26 -4.88
C GLY A 233 -15.88 13.91 -3.71
N LYS A 234 -16.17 13.15 -2.64
CA LYS A 234 -16.88 13.69 -1.46
C LYS A 234 -16.05 14.73 -0.70
N GLU A 235 -14.72 14.51 -0.66
CA GLU A 235 -13.74 15.37 0.00
C GLU A 235 -12.88 16.13 -1.01
N LEU A 236 -13.31 16.19 -2.29
CA LEU A 236 -12.58 16.81 -3.40
C LEU A 236 -11.17 16.23 -3.61
N GLU A 237 -11.02 14.95 -3.32
CA GLU A 237 -9.75 14.24 -3.27
C GLU A 237 -9.24 13.76 -4.65
N HIS A 238 -10.07 13.89 -5.70
CA HIS A 238 -9.73 13.47 -7.06
C HIS A 238 -9.71 14.63 -8.04
N LEU A 239 -8.98 14.47 -9.16
CA LEU A 239 -9.01 15.41 -10.29
C LEU A 239 -9.77 14.80 -11.47
N LYS A 240 -10.84 15.46 -11.90
CA LYS A 240 -11.44 15.20 -13.21
C LYS A 240 -10.77 16.11 -14.22
N LEU A 241 -10.13 15.50 -15.22
CA LEU A 241 -9.31 16.18 -16.20
C LEU A 241 -9.99 16.19 -17.57
N GLU A 242 -9.80 17.27 -18.29
CA GLU A 242 -10.13 17.39 -19.72
C GLU A 242 -8.84 17.79 -20.45
N LEU A 243 -8.27 16.83 -21.17
CA LEU A 243 -6.91 16.90 -21.70
C LEU A 243 -6.90 16.99 -23.21
N ILE A 244 -6.03 17.86 -23.74
CA ILE A 244 -5.74 17.95 -25.16
C ILE A 244 -4.23 17.81 -25.41
N ASP A 245 -3.88 17.30 -26.58
CA ASP A 245 -2.51 17.40 -27.13
C ASP A 245 -2.53 18.26 -28.40
N GLY A 246 -1.35 18.53 -28.96
CA GLY A 246 -1.23 19.34 -30.19
C GLY A 246 -1.89 18.70 -31.42
N ASN A 247 -2.30 17.43 -31.34
CA ASN A 247 -2.87 16.63 -32.42
C ASN A 247 -4.37 16.36 -32.27
N SER A 248 -4.98 16.80 -31.18
CA SER A 248 -6.38 16.57 -30.84
C SER A 248 -7.19 17.85 -30.87
N SER A 249 -8.33 17.84 -31.58
CA SER A 249 -9.31 18.93 -31.53
C SER A 249 -10.41 18.72 -30.47
N THR A 250 -10.50 17.54 -29.91
CA THR A 250 -11.51 17.15 -28.91
C THR A 250 -10.82 16.74 -27.62
N PRO A 251 -11.22 17.31 -26.45
CA PRO A 251 -10.61 16.94 -25.21
C PRO A 251 -10.93 15.51 -24.80
N MET A 252 -9.92 14.83 -24.23
CA MET A 252 -10.08 13.52 -23.62
C MET A 252 -10.44 13.68 -22.16
N HIS A 253 -11.51 13.02 -21.71
CA HIS A 253 -11.87 12.98 -20.30
C HIS A 253 -11.05 11.95 -19.55
N ALA A 254 -10.44 12.37 -18.45
CA ALA A 254 -9.65 11.52 -17.56
C ALA A 254 -9.99 11.77 -16.11
N ILE A 255 -9.59 10.85 -15.24
CA ILE A 255 -9.69 10.98 -13.80
C ILE A 255 -8.38 10.55 -13.12
N ALA A 256 -7.83 11.41 -12.28
CA ALA A 256 -6.67 11.14 -11.45
C ALA A 256 -7.13 10.97 -9.99
N PHE A 257 -7.20 9.73 -9.54
CA PHE A 257 -7.66 9.40 -8.20
C PHE A 257 -6.63 9.77 -7.13
N GLY A 258 -7.07 10.45 -6.06
CA GLY A 258 -6.22 10.86 -4.94
C GLY A 258 -5.19 11.95 -5.26
N MET A 259 -5.30 12.61 -6.43
CA MET A 259 -4.30 13.56 -6.92
C MET A 259 -4.69 15.03 -6.78
N HIS A 260 -5.60 15.37 -5.87
CA HIS A 260 -6.07 16.75 -5.62
C HIS A 260 -4.93 17.75 -5.39
N ARG A 261 -3.83 17.32 -4.73
CA ARG A 261 -2.65 18.16 -4.45
C ARG A 261 -1.95 18.70 -5.71
N HIS A 262 -2.18 18.09 -6.86
CA HIS A 262 -1.61 18.53 -8.14
C HIS A 262 -2.53 19.50 -8.92
N ASN A 263 -3.67 19.91 -8.33
CA ASN A 263 -4.62 20.80 -9.02
C ASN A 263 -3.98 22.11 -9.49
N ASP A 264 -3.08 22.68 -8.69
CA ASP A 264 -2.45 23.98 -9.03
C ASP A 264 -1.40 23.84 -10.14
N HIS A 265 -0.80 22.67 -10.32
CA HIS A 265 0.14 22.39 -11.42
C HIS A 265 -0.55 22.24 -12.78
N ILE A 266 -1.87 22.00 -12.79
CA ILE A 266 -2.63 21.74 -14.04
C ILE A 266 -3.21 23.02 -14.59
N LYS A 267 -3.46 24.02 -13.74
CA LYS A 267 -4.07 25.31 -14.08
C LYS A 267 -3.09 26.40 -14.50
N GLY A 268 -1.83 26.04 -14.74
CA GLY A 268 -0.76 26.94 -15.16
C GLY A 268 -0.68 27.18 -16.67
#